data_2fbc8ec2f400d494b08f6a59c57c3c9f
#
_entry.id   2fbc8ec2f400d494b08f6a59c57c3c9f
#
_cell.length_a   1.000
_cell.length_b   1.000
_cell.length_c   1.000
_cell.angle_alpha   90.00
_cell.angle_beta   90.00
_cell.angle_gamma   90.00
#
_symmetry.space_group_name_H-M   'P 1'
#
loop_
_entity.id
_entity.type
_entity.pdbx_description
1 polymer ?
#
loop_
_entity_poly.entity_id
_entity_poly.type
_entity_poly.pdbx_seq_one_letter_code
_entity_poly.pdbx_strand_id
1 'polypeptide(L)'
;MISTLTSKPRNAEAALVAPPSRTGDVVFKWVTFLMAASVAALIVLVGWQMWKGSQLAIQKFGFGFLTSSTWDPVREQFGALPFIFGTLVSSLIALVIAVPLSIATAVYLTELAPLRLRQPIISIVEMLAAVPSVIFGLWGIFVMIPWLRGHLFPWLQKFLGFLPLFRGPVYGVSMLAAGIIIAIMILPIITSVSREILRSVPDLQREAAYGLGATRWEVTRIAVLSYAKRGLCGAVILGLGRALGETMAVTMVIGNRPEIAASLLAPGYTLASVIANEFTEATTDMYLSALFEIGLVLFGVTILTNILAQLLISTIGGPRASRAVQ
;
A
#
# COMPACT_ATOMS: atom_id res chain seq x y z
N MET A 1 70.39 26.60 45.62
CA MET A 1 70.40 25.47 44.69
C MET A 1 68.94 25.40 44.12
N ILE A 2 68.73 26.10 43.01
CA ILE A 2 67.39 26.33 42.41
C ILE A 2 67.38 25.50 41.14
N SER A 3 66.55 24.45 41.09
CA SER A 3 66.37 23.62 39.89
C SER A 3 65.34 24.25 38.96
N THR A 4 65.84 24.65 37.84
CA THR A 4 65.04 25.16 36.70
C THR A 4 64.23 24.03 36.11
N LEU A 5 62.85 24.05 36.31
CA LEU A 5 61.93 23.24 35.60
C LEU A 5 61.70 23.88 34.22
N THR A 6 62.31 23.28 33.22
CA THR A 6 62.04 23.61 31.80
C THR A 6 60.61 23.16 31.42
N SER A 7 59.73 24.10 31.21
CA SER A 7 58.43 23.86 30.66
C SER A 7 58.54 23.45 29.16
N LYS A 8 58.22 22.18 28.89
CA LYS A 8 58.08 21.64 27.53
C LYS A 8 56.96 22.34 26.80
N PRO A 9 57.15 22.87 25.58
CA PRO A 9 56.12 23.58 24.89
C PRO A 9 54.97 22.64 24.51
N ARG A 10 53.77 23.03 24.92
CA ARG A 10 52.49 22.33 24.73
C ARG A 10 51.92 22.48 23.30
N ASN A 11 52.81 22.50 22.29
CA ASN A 11 52.44 22.79 20.89
C ASN A 11 52.38 21.54 19.98
N ALA A 12 52.21 20.34 20.57
CA ALA A 12 52.16 19.10 19.79
C ALA A 12 50.75 18.51 19.57
N GLU A 13 49.68 19.21 19.98
CA GLU A 13 48.31 18.71 19.84
C GLU A 13 47.41 19.54 18.90
N ALA A 14 47.94 20.49 18.23
CA ALA A 14 47.29 21.08 17.05
C ALA A 14 47.77 20.36 15.78
N ALA A 15 47.79 19.04 15.78
CA ALA A 15 47.76 18.29 14.53
C ALA A 15 46.41 18.63 13.87
N LEU A 16 46.47 19.65 13.02
CA LEU A 16 45.44 20.10 12.13
C LEU A 16 44.75 18.87 11.52
N VAL A 17 43.59 18.51 12.04
CA VAL A 17 42.64 17.68 11.29
C VAL A 17 42.37 18.49 10.04
N ALA A 18 43.00 18.09 8.94
CA ALA A 18 42.77 18.71 7.64
C ALA A 18 41.23 18.74 7.42
N PRO A 19 40.68 19.88 7.04
CA PRO A 19 39.23 19.95 6.83
C PRO A 19 38.83 18.82 5.90
N PRO A 20 37.78 18.04 6.24
CA PRO A 20 37.36 16.89 5.44
C PRO A 20 37.21 17.31 3.99
N SER A 21 37.85 16.56 3.09
CA SER A 21 37.86 16.87 1.67
C SER A 21 36.45 16.94 1.15
N ARG A 22 35.98 18.11 0.72
CA ARG A 22 34.65 18.34 0.13
C ARG A 22 34.39 17.50 -1.15
N THR A 23 35.42 16.90 -1.71
CA THR A 23 35.34 16.02 -2.88
C THR A 23 34.52 14.76 -2.60
N GLY A 24 34.66 14.13 -1.41
CA GLY A 24 33.85 12.98 -1.01
C GLY A 24 32.34 13.32 -0.93
N ASP A 25 32.00 14.46 -0.35
CA ASP A 25 30.62 14.93 -0.24
C ASP A 25 30.00 15.24 -1.60
N VAL A 26 30.78 15.83 -2.51
CA VAL A 26 30.32 16.10 -3.88
C VAL A 26 30.07 14.82 -4.66
N VAL A 27 31.02 13.87 -4.58
CA VAL A 27 30.85 12.55 -5.23
C VAL A 27 29.63 11.82 -4.66
N PHE A 28 29.50 11.78 -3.33
CA PHE A 28 28.33 11.16 -2.68
C PHE A 28 27.02 11.80 -3.13
N LYS A 29 26.94 13.12 -3.16
CA LYS A 29 25.76 13.85 -3.61
C LYS A 29 25.39 13.51 -5.06
N TRP A 30 26.35 13.48 -5.96
CA TRP A 30 26.09 13.16 -7.38
C TRP A 30 25.70 11.71 -7.59
N VAL A 31 26.36 10.78 -6.89
CA VAL A 31 26.03 9.34 -6.96
C VAL A 31 24.60 9.09 -6.46
N THR A 32 24.24 9.63 -5.30
CA THR A 32 22.88 9.49 -4.75
C THR A 32 21.84 10.17 -5.62
N PHE A 33 22.14 11.35 -6.20
CA PHE A 33 21.27 12.02 -7.15
C PHE A 33 21.05 11.19 -8.42
N LEU A 34 22.12 10.64 -9.02
CA LEU A 34 22.02 9.78 -10.21
C LEU A 34 21.20 8.51 -9.92
N MET A 35 21.39 7.89 -8.77
CA MET A 35 20.57 6.73 -8.36
C MET A 35 19.09 7.10 -8.21
N ALA A 36 18.77 8.22 -7.58
CA ALA A 36 17.40 8.69 -7.48
C ALA A 36 16.81 9.07 -8.86
N ALA A 37 17.59 9.75 -9.70
CA ALA A 37 17.19 10.11 -11.05
C ALA A 37 16.96 8.87 -11.95
N SER A 38 17.76 7.80 -11.79
CA SER A 38 17.57 6.55 -12.55
C SER A 38 16.24 5.88 -12.23
N VAL A 39 15.81 5.87 -10.97
CA VAL A 39 14.48 5.34 -10.58
C VAL A 39 13.36 6.15 -11.21
N ALA A 40 13.45 7.48 -11.16
CA ALA A 40 12.46 8.35 -11.80
C ALA A 40 12.43 8.15 -13.32
N ALA A 41 13.61 8.02 -13.96
CA ALA A 41 13.72 7.75 -15.39
C ALA A 41 13.10 6.40 -15.79
N LEU A 42 13.28 5.36 -14.97
CA LEU A 42 12.67 4.04 -15.21
C LEU A 42 11.13 4.12 -15.17
N ILE A 43 10.56 4.85 -14.22
CA ILE A 43 9.10 5.04 -14.13
C ILE A 43 8.56 5.73 -15.40
N VAL A 44 9.23 6.80 -15.85
CA VAL A 44 8.86 7.52 -17.07
C VAL A 44 9.01 6.61 -18.30
N LEU A 45 10.07 5.82 -18.38
CA LEU A 45 10.32 4.90 -19.48
C LEU A 45 9.26 3.80 -19.55
N VAL A 46 8.86 3.22 -18.43
CA VAL A 46 7.76 2.23 -18.36
C VAL A 46 6.45 2.86 -18.85
N GLY A 47 6.10 4.05 -18.36
CA GLY A 47 4.91 4.78 -18.83
C GLY A 47 4.96 5.08 -20.33
N TRP A 48 6.14 5.46 -20.85
CA TRP A 48 6.36 5.69 -22.27
C TRP A 48 6.19 4.42 -23.12
N GLN A 49 6.71 3.29 -22.65
CA GLN A 49 6.55 1.99 -23.33
C GLN A 49 5.08 1.55 -23.36
N MET A 50 4.36 1.70 -22.23
CA MET A 50 2.93 1.42 -22.18
C MET A 50 2.16 2.33 -23.14
N TRP A 51 2.48 3.63 -23.18
CA TRP A 51 1.88 4.57 -24.11
C TRP A 51 2.12 4.16 -25.57
N LYS A 52 3.34 3.77 -25.92
CA LYS A 52 3.65 3.29 -27.29
C LYS A 52 2.89 2.00 -27.63
N GLY A 53 2.85 1.04 -26.72
CA GLY A 53 2.15 -0.23 -26.93
C GLY A 53 0.64 -0.06 -27.06
N SER A 54 0.06 0.96 -26.42
CA SER A 54 -1.40 1.22 -26.42
C SER A 54 -1.91 2.03 -27.60
N GLN A 55 -1.05 2.48 -28.53
CA GLN A 55 -1.43 3.40 -29.61
C GLN A 55 -2.57 2.89 -30.50
N LEU A 56 -2.58 1.59 -30.86
CA LEU A 56 -3.63 1.01 -31.71
C LEU A 56 -4.99 1.03 -30.99
N ALA A 57 -5.01 0.67 -29.72
CA ALA A 57 -6.23 0.65 -28.91
C ALA A 57 -6.74 2.08 -28.64
N ILE A 58 -5.85 3.02 -28.30
CA ILE A 58 -6.21 4.44 -28.09
C ILE A 58 -6.81 5.05 -29.38
N GLN A 59 -6.25 4.77 -30.55
CA GLN A 59 -6.77 5.29 -31.81
C GLN A 59 -8.14 4.71 -32.15
N LYS A 60 -8.40 3.43 -31.85
CA LYS A 60 -9.66 2.75 -32.14
C LYS A 60 -10.77 3.09 -31.15
N PHE A 61 -10.46 3.11 -29.86
CA PHE A 61 -11.47 3.23 -28.80
C PHE A 61 -11.51 4.61 -28.13
N GLY A 62 -10.38 5.34 -28.11
CA GLY A 62 -10.25 6.63 -27.45
C GLY A 62 -10.73 6.61 -25.99
N PHE A 63 -11.43 7.65 -25.56
CA PHE A 63 -12.01 7.70 -24.22
C PHE A 63 -13.14 6.69 -23.96
N GLY A 64 -13.72 6.12 -25.01
CA GLY A 64 -14.71 5.04 -24.91
C GLY A 64 -14.16 3.80 -24.21
N PHE A 65 -12.85 3.56 -24.30
CA PHE A 65 -12.18 2.46 -23.59
C PHE A 65 -12.39 2.51 -22.07
N LEU A 66 -12.35 3.68 -21.46
CA LEU A 66 -12.53 3.85 -20.02
C LEU A 66 -13.96 3.62 -19.54
N THR A 67 -14.94 3.83 -20.41
CA THR A 67 -16.37 3.78 -20.06
C THR A 67 -17.09 2.54 -20.57
N SER A 68 -16.49 1.82 -21.50
CA SER A 68 -17.04 0.56 -22.02
C SER A 68 -16.89 -0.58 -21.00
N SER A 69 -17.95 -1.36 -20.86
CA SER A 69 -17.97 -2.58 -20.05
C SER A 69 -17.74 -3.87 -20.87
N THR A 70 -17.59 -3.75 -22.19
CA THR A 70 -17.43 -4.90 -23.08
C THR A 70 -15.96 -5.33 -23.13
N TRP A 71 -15.70 -6.61 -22.95
CA TRP A 71 -14.39 -7.22 -23.14
C TRP A 71 -14.56 -8.52 -23.92
N ASP A 72 -14.35 -8.44 -25.23
CA ASP A 72 -14.50 -9.54 -26.18
C ASP A 72 -13.30 -9.61 -27.11
N PRO A 73 -12.31 -10.48 -26.82
CA PRO A 73 -11.13 -10.65 -27.64
C PRO A 73 -11.45 -11.16 -29.06
N VAL A 74 -12.52 -11.93 -29.24
CA VAL A 74 -12.89 -12.50 -30.53
C VAL A 74 -13.41 -11.43 -31.50
N ARG A 75 -14.19 -10.48 -30.96
CA ARG A 75 -14.75 -9.36 -31.75
C ARG A 75 -13.85 -8.12 -31.70
N GLU A 76 -12.71 -8.22 -31.02
CA GLU A 76 -11.79 -7.10 -30.80
C GLU A 76 -12.49 -5.85 -30.23
N GLN A 77 -13.38 -6.05 -29.27
CA GLN A 77 -14.05 -4.98 -28.54
C GLN A 77 -13.55 -4.97 -27.11
N PHE A 78 -12.90 -3.87 -26.72
CA PHE A 78 -12.24 -3.76 -25.43
C PHE A 78 -12.69 -2.53 -24.67
N GLY A 79 -12.84 -2.71 -23.33
CA GLY A 79 -13.19 -1.66 -22.41
C GLY A 79 -12.66 -1.93 -21.00
N ALA A 80 -12.23 -0.89 -20.30
CA ALA A 80 -11.55 -0.99 -19.02
C ALA A 80 -12.48 -0.90 -17.79
N LEU A 81 -13.73 -0.49 -17.96
CA LEU A 81 -14.62 -0.15 -16.83
C LEU A 81 -14.77 -1.28 -15.80
N PRO A 82 -15.00 -2.56 -16.18
CA PRO A 82 -15.14 -3.65 -15.22
C PRO A 82 -13.87 -3.85 -14.38
N PHE A 83 -12.70 -3.68 -14.99
CA PHE A 83 -11.40 -3.85 -14.32
C PHE A 83 -11.07 -2.69 -13.38
N ILE A 84 -11.41 -1.45 -13.77
CA ILE A 84 -11.31 -0.27 -12.90
C ILE A 84 -12.20 -0.47 -11.68
N PHE A 85 -13.46 -0.86 -11.91
CA PHE A 85 -14.42 -1.14 -10.84
C PHE A 85 -13.90 -2.23 -9.89
N GLY A 86 -13.46 -3.37 -10.44
CA GLY A 86 -12.92 -4.47 -9.64
C GLY A 86 -11.70 -4.07 -8.81
N THR A 87 -10.77 -3.31 -9.39
CA THR A 87 -9.57 -2.82 -8.69
C THR A 87 -9.92 -1.90 -7.53
N LEU A 88 -10.79 -0.92 -7.76
CA LEU A 88 -11.18 0.06 -6.74
C LEU A 88 -11.98 -0.58 -5.62
N VAL A 89 -12.96 -1.42 -5.95
CA VAL A 89 -13.82 -2.06 -4.95
C VAL A 89 -13.06 -3.08 -4.13
N SER A 90 -12.25 -3.95 -4.73
CA SER A 90 -11.46 -4.93 -3.97
C SER A 90 -10.43 -4.26 -3.06
N SER A 91 -9.78 -3.20 -3.52
CA SER A 91 -8.85 -2.40 -2.72
C SER A 91 -9.55 -1.66 -1.57
N LEU A 92 -10.76 -1.13 -1.81
CA LEU A 92 -11.56 -0.48 -0.78
C LEU A 92 -11.98 -1.48 0.31
N ILE A 93 -12.45 -2.67 -0.07
CA ILE A 93 -12.78 -3.75 0.88
C ILE A 93 -11.55 -4.10 1.72
N ALA A 94 -10.40 -4.25 1.06
CA ALA A 94 -9.15 -4.56 1.73
C ALA A 94 -8.77 -3.49 2.77
N LEU A 95 -8.88 -2.21 2.43
CA LEU A 95 -8.59 -1.11 3.34
C LEU A 95 -9.57 -1.06 4.52
N VAL A 96 -10.86 -1.22 4.27
CA VAL A 96 -11.90 -1.21 5.32
C VAL A 96 -11.62 -2.29 6.37
N ILE A 97 -11.08 -3.43 5.97
CA ILE A 97 -10.74 -4.53 6.88
C ILE A 97 -9.35 -4.31 7.50
N ALA A 98 -8.33 -4.04 6.68
CA ALA A 98 -6.94 -4.02 7.13
C ALA A 98 -6.59 -2.79 7.98
N VAL A 99 -7.08 -1.60 7.62
CA VAL A 99 -6.68 -0.36 8.31
C VAL A 99 -7.03 -0.38 9.80
N PRO A 100 -8.28 -0.66 10.22
CA PRO A 100 -8.61 -0.68 11.65
C PRO A 100 -7.85 -1.77 12.40
N LEU A 101 -7.70 -2.96 11.82
CA LEU A 101 -6.97 -4.06 12.44
C LEU A 101 -5.47 -3.75 12.58
N SER A 102 -4.87 -3.18 11.54
CA SER A 102 -3.44 -2.83 11.55
C SER A 102 -3.13 -1.72 12.55
N ILE A 103 -3.94 -0.65 12.57
CA ILE A 103 -3.74 0.46 13.52
C ILE A 103 -3.97 -0.03 14.94
N ALA A 104 -5.02 -0.81 15.20
CA ALA A 104 -5.28 -1.37 16.53
C ALA A 104 -4.13 -2.27 16.99
N THR A 105 -3.61 -3.13 16.10
CA THR A 105 -2.44 -3.99 16.38
C THR A 105 -1.18 -3.15 16.64
N ALA A 106 -0.93 -2.11 15.86
CA ALA A 106 0.20 -1.22 16.07
C ALA A 106 0.13 -0.48 17.41
N VAL A 107 -1.04 0.06 17.77
CA VAL A 107 -1.28 0.70 19.08
C VAL A 107 -1.10 -0.30 20.21
N TYR A 108 -1.66 -1.50 20.09
CA TYR A 108 -1.48 -2.53 21.10
C TYR A 108 0.00 -2.85 21.34
N LEU A 109 0.76 -3.04 20.25
CA LEU A 109 2.17 -3.37 20.31
C LEU A 109 3.05 -2.23 20.84
N THR A 110 2.65 -0.97 20.67
CA THR A 110 3.45 0.19 21.14
C THR A 110 3.10 0.59 22.55
N GLU A 111 1.82 0.65 22.90
CA GLU A 111 1.35 1.28 24.14
C GLU A 111 0.91 0.28 25.23
N LEU A 112 0.43 -0.92 24.84
CA LEU A 112 -0.26 -1.82 25.76
C LEU A 112 0.44 -3.17 25.95
N ALA A 113 1.14 -3.70 24.93
CA ALA A 113 1.67 -5.04 24.97
C ALA A 113 2.79 -5.22 26.02
N PRO A 114 2.71 -6.25 26.85
CA PRO A 114 3.80 -6.59 27.76
C PRO A 114 5.05 -7.01 26.96
N LEU A 115 6.24 -6.69 27.48
CA LEU A 115 7.52 -6.92 26.80
C LEU A 115 7.70 -8.36 26.29
N ARG A 116 7.15 -9.34 27.04
CA ARG A 116 7.24 -10.77 26.68
C ARG A 116 6.45 -11.13 25.42
N LEU A 117 5.31 -10.49 25.16
CA LEU A 117 4.46 -10.76 24.00
C LEU A 117 4.78 -9.87 22.80
N ARG A 118 5.41 -8.73 23.02
CA ARG A 118 5.70 -7.72 21.99
C ARG A 118 6.55 -8.30 20.86
N GLN A 119 7.68 -8.90 21.19
CA GLN A 119 8.62 -9.43 20.21
C GLN A 119 8.06 -10.60 19.39
N PRO A 120 7.47 -11.63 19.99
CA PRO A 120 6.85 -12.71 19.22
C PRO A 120 5.78 -12.24 18.23
N ILE A 121 4.89 -11.33 18.64
CA ILE A 121 3.84 -10.82 17.74
C ILE A 121 4.45 -10.02 16.58
N ILE A 122 5.46 -9.19 16.85
CA ILE A 122 6.18 -8.45 15.80
C ILE A 122 6.79 -9.43 14.80
N SER A 123 7.49 -10.46 15.27
CA SER A 123 8.09 -11.46 14.38
C SER A 123 7.05 -12.19 13.53
N ILE A 124 5.89 -12.54 14.08
CA ILE A 124 4.79 -13.16 13.32
C ILE A 124 4.29 -12.22 12.23
N VAL A 125 4.06 -10.95 12.55
CA VAL A 125 3.62 -9.93 11.58
C VAL A 125 4.66 -9.74 10.46
N GLU A 126 5.94 -9.69 10.81
CA GLU A 126 7.03 -9.54 9.84
C GLU A 126 7.19 -10.79 8.96
N MET A 127 7.06 -11.99 9.52
CA MET A 127 7.06 -13.23 8.75
C MET A 127 5.88 -13.28 7.76
N LEU A 128 4.69 -12.81 8.15
CA LEU A 128 3.54 -12.76 7.26
C LEU A 128 3.79 -11.82 6.06
N ALA A 129 4.54 -10.72 6.26
CA ALA A 129 4.93 -9.82 5.16
C ALA A 129 5.90 -10.46 4.16
N ALA A 130 6.68 -11.44 4.58
CA ALA A 130 7.68 -12.12 3.75
C ALA A 130 7.08 -13.23 2.87
N VAL A 131 5.82 -13.64 3.10
CA VAL A 131 5.16 -14.71 2.34
C VAL A 131 4.89 -14.24 0.91
N PRO A 132 5.30 -14.99 -0.14
CA PRO A 132 4.97 -14.68 -1.53
C PRO A 132 3.46 -14.65 -1.79
N SER A 133 3.00 -13.70 -2.62
CA SER A 133 1.58 -13.52 -2.94
C SER A 133 0.90 -14.75 -3.54
N VAL A 134 1.63 -15.55 -4.33
CA VAL A 134 1.14 -16.80 -4.90
C VAL A 134 0.71 -17.80 -3.82
N ILE A 135 1.45 -17.88 -2.70
CA ILE A 135 1.10 -18.77 -1.58
C ILE A 135 -0.23 -18.34 -0.95
N PHE A 136 -0.44 -17.02 -0.78
CA PHE A 136 -1.74 -16.51 -0.33
C PHE A 136 -2.86 -16.86 -1.31
N GLY A 137 -2.60 -16.78 -2.62
CA GLY A 137 -3.57 -17.16 -3.64
C GLY A 137 -3.95 -18.64 -3.56
N LEU A 138 -2.95 -19.53 -3.46
CA LEU A 138 -3.18 -20.98 -3.28
C LEU A 138 -3.95 -21.29 -1.99
N TRP A 139 -3.52 -20.71 -0.87
CA TRP A 139 -4.24 -20.82 0.40
C TRP A 139 -5.67 -20.30 0.28
N GLY A 140 -5.83 -19.19 -0.47
CA GLY A 140 -7.14 -18.58 -0.76
C GLY A 140 -8.09 -19.55 -1.44
N ILE A 141 -7.64 -20.23 -2.52
CA ILE A 141 -8.48 -21.19 -3.25
C ILE A 141 -8.81 -22.41 -2.41
N PHE A 142 -7.81 -23.02 -1.79
CA PHE A 142 -7.99 -24.35 -1.19
C PHE A 142 -8.52 -24.31 0.24
N VAL A 143 -8.32 -23.21 0.97
CA VAL A 143 -8.71 -23.08 2.38
C VAL A 143 -9.71 -21.97 2.61
N MET A 144 -9.38 -20.74 2.19
CA MET A 144 -10.22 -19.57 2.48
C MET A 144 -11.57 -19.64 1.74
N ILE A 145 -11.58 -19.89 0.43
CA ILE A 145 -12.81 -19.93 -0.37
C ILE A 145 -13.79 -21.01 0.10
N PRO A 146 -13.40 -22.29 0.34
CA PRO A 146 -14.30 -23.30 0.90
C PRO A 146 -14.90 -22.89 2.24
N TRP A 147 -14.09 -22.28 3.11
CA TRP A 147 -14.55 -21.80 4.42
C TRP A 147 -15.53 -20.62 4.27
N LEU A 148 -15.22 -19.64 3.42
CA LEU A 148 -16.09 -18.49 3.14
C LEU A 148 -17.44 -18.95 2.58
N ARG A 149 -17.41 -19.87 1.61
CA ARG A 149 -18.60 -20.43 0.97
C ARG A 149 -19.48 -21.23 1.95
N GLY A 150 -18.86 -21.96 2.87
CA GLY A 150 -19.59 -22.80 3.82
C GLY A 150 -20.14 -22.04 5.03
N HIS A 151 -19.50 -20.94 5.44
CA HIS A 151 -19.81 -20.27 6.70
C HIS A 151 -20.12 -18.77 6.55
N LEU A 152 -19.16 -17.99 6.05
CA LEU A 152 -19.29 -16.54 6.06
C LEU A 152 -20.34 -16.03 5.05
N PHE A 153 -20.35 -16.53 3.83
CA PHE A 153 -21.28 -16.05 2.80
C PHE A 153 -22.74 -16.37 3.10
N PRO A 154 -23.09 -17.59 3.55
CA PRO A 154 -24.46 -17.88 4.00
C PRO A 154 -24.90 -17.01 5.19
N TRP A 155 -23.96 -16.77 6.12
CA TRP A 155 -24.20 -15.88 7.26
C TRP A 155 -24.46 -14.44 6.81
N LEU A 156 -23.63 -13.89 5.92
CA LEU A 156 -23.81 -12.56 5.35
C LEU A 156 -25.16 -12.45 4.60
N GLN A 157 -25.51 -13.45 3.80
CA GLN A 157 -26.79 -13.46 3.10
C GLN A 157 -27.98 -13.50 4.05
N LYS A 158 -27.88 -14.29 5.13
CA LYS A 158 -28.97 -14.39 6.12
C LYS A 158 -29.23 -13.06 6.84
N PHE A 159 -28.17 -12.33 7.22
CA PHE A 159 -28.29 -11.11 8.03
C PHE A 159 -28.29 -9.82 7.19
N LEU A 160 -27.57 -9.80 6.07
CA LEU A 160 -27.36 -8.62 5.22
C LEU A 160 -27.93 -8.80 3.81
N GLY A 161 -28.66 -9.90 3.54
CA GLY A 161 -29.24 -10.19 2.23
C GLY A 161 -30.33 -9.19 1.77
N PHE A 162 -30.79 -8.28 2.65
CA PHE A 162 -31.62 -7.16 2.25
C PHE A 162 -30.85 -6.10 1.44
N LEU A 163 -29.51 -6.04 1.59
CA LEU A 163 -28.65 -5.17 0.80
C LEU A 163 -28.28 -5.82 -0.52
N PRO A 164 -28.32 -5.08 -1.65
CA PRO A 164 -27.93 -5.62 -2.97
C PRO A 164 -26.46 -6.11 -3.01
N LEU A 165 -25.61 -5.62 -2.11
CA LEU A 165 -24.20 -6.01 -2.02
C LEU A 165 -23.98 -7.49 -1.63
N PHE A 166 -24.96 -8.13 -0.97
CA PHE A 166 -24.83 -9.52 -0.49
C PHE A 166 -25.88 -10.46 -1.11
N ARG A 167 -26.53 -10.04 -2.18
CA ARG A 167 -27.50 -10.86 -2.93
C ARG A 167 -26.83 -11.66 -4.04
N GLY A 168 -27.45 -12.77 -4.41
CA GLY A 168 -27.03 -13.57 -5.58
C GLY A 168 -26.42 -14.92 -5.21
N PRO A 169 -26.00 -15.69 -6.22
CA PRO A 169 -25.43 -17.02 -6.01
C PRO A 169 -24.07 -16.98 -5.35
N VAL A 170 -23.78 -17.94 -4.47
CA VAL A 170 -22.53 -18.08 -3.75
C VAL A 170 -21.58 -18.96 -4.56
N TYR A 171 -20.78 -18.36 -5.42
CA TYR A 171 -19.79 -19.10 -6.23
C TYR A 171 -18.54 -19.49 -5.40
N GLY A 172 -18.21 -18.70 -4.37
CA GLY A 172 -16.99 -18.85 -3.58
C GLY A 172 -15.90 -17.87 -4.03
N VAL A 173 -15.46 -17.96 -5.29
CA VAL A 173 -14.63 -16.92 -5.91
C VAL A 173 -15.48 -15.65 -6.06
N SER A 174 -14.93 -14.52 -5.60
CA SER A 174 -15.73 -13.29 -5.53
C SER A 174 -14.85 -12.06 -5.27
N MET A 175 -15.43 -10.89 -5.51
CA MET A 175 -14.80 -9.61 -5.19
C MET A 175 -14.52 -9.47 -3.68
N LEU A 176 -15.41 -9.99 -2.83
CA LEU A 176 -15.22 -10.00 -1.38
C LEU A 176 -14.04 -10.92 -0.98
N ALA A 177 -13.92 -12.10 -1.59
CA ALA A 177 -12.79 -12.99 -1.33
C ALA A 177 -11.46 -12.33 -1.72
N ALA A 178 -11.42 -11.64 -2.88
CA ALA A 178 -10.26 -10.85 -3.29
C ALA A 178 -9.93 -9.73 -2.29
N GLY A 179 -10.92 -8.99 -1.83
CA GLY A 179 -10.72 -7.95 -0.81
C GLY A 179 -10.18 -8.49 0.52
N ILE A 180 -10.65 -9.65 0.97
CA ILE A 180 -10.16 -10.31 2.20
C ILE A 180 -8.70 -10.76 2.04
N ILE A 181 -8.33 -11.39 0.92
CA ILE A 181 -6.94 -11.85 0.71
C ILE A 181 -5.98 -10.66 0.63
N ILE A 182 -6.35 -9.60 -0.07
CA ILE A 182 -5.56 -8.36 -0.11
C ILE A 182 -5.45 -7.76 1.30
N ALA A 183 -6.53 -7.75 2.09
CA ALA A 183 -6.51 -7.24 3.46
C ALA A 183 -5.46 -7.97 4.32
N ILE A 184 -5.43 -9.30 4.25
CA ILE A 184 -4.43 -10.12 4.96
C ILE A 184 -3.01 -9.74 4.53
N MET A 185 -2.78 -9.48 3.25
CA MET A 185 -1.46 -9.16 2.71
C MET A 185 -0.98 -7.74 3.04
N ILE A 186 -1.88 -6.76 3.10
CA ILE A 186 -1.49 -5.37 3.42
C ILE A 186 -1.43 -5.10 4.93
N LEU A 187 -2.10 -5.92 5.75
CA LEU A 187 -2.14 -5.80 7.21
C LEU A 187 -0.74 -5.71 7.83
N PRO A 188 0.22 -6.60 7.54
CA PRO A 188 1.55 -6.51 8.14
C PRO A 188 2.31 -5.25 7.74
N ILE A 189 2.16 -4.78 6.51
CA ILE A 189 2.82 -3.57 6.02
C ILE A 189 2.31 -2.34 6.77
N ILE A 190 0.99 -2.17 6.83
CA ILE A 190 0.38 -1.05 7.55
C ILE A 190 0.72 -1.12 9.04
N THR A 191 0.71 -2.32 9.64
CA THR A 191 1.04 -2.50 11.07
C THR A 191 2.49 -2.11 11.36
N SER A 192 3.45 -2.58 10.56
CA SER A 192 4.88 -2.31 10.78
C SER A 192 5.19 -0.82 10.66
N VAL A 193 4.70 -0.16 9.59
CA VAL A 193 4.93 1.28 9.40
C VAL A 193 4.20 2.10 10.47
N SER A 194 2.95 1.74 10.80
CA SER A 194 2.20 2.41 11.88
C SER A 194 2.91 2.30 13.22
N ARG A 195 3.45 1.13 13.54
CA ARG A 195 4.24 0.92 14.77
C ARG A 195 5.45 1.83 14.83
N GLU A 196 6.23 1.95 13.74
CA GLU A 196 7.39 2.85 13.72
C GLU A 196 6.98 4.31 13.91
N ILE A 197 5.89 4.73 13.29
CA ILE A 197 5.34 6.08 13.44
C ILE A 197 4.88 6.34 14.88
N LEU A 198 4.19 5.39 15.51
CA LEU A 198 3.76 5.54 16.90
C LEU A 198 4.95 5.57 17.87
N ARG A 199 6.03 4.85 17.57
CA ARG A 199 7.27 4.88 18.35
C ARG A 199 8.02 6.21 18.22
N SER A 200 7.93 6.89 17.10
CA SER A 200 8.57 8.18 16.87
C SER A 200 7.92 9.35 17.64
N VAL A 201 6.78 9.13 18.28
CA VAL A 201 6.13 10.14 19.13
C VAL A 201 7.00 10.41 20.37
N PRO A 202 7.40 11.67 20.64
CA PRO A 202 8.26 11.99 21.78
C PRO A 202 7.64 11.59 23.13
N ASP A 203 8.44 11.02 24.03
CA ASP A 203 7.96 10.60 25.35
C ASP A 203 7.47 11.79 26.17
N LEU A 204 8.03 12.98 25.97
CA LEU A 204 7.58 14.22 26.60
C LEU A 204 6.08 14.49 26.39
N GLN A 205 5.52 14.11 25.24
CA GLN A 205 4.08 14.26 24.96
C GLN A 205 3.24 13.29 25.82
N ARG A 206 3.74 12.08 26.03
CA ARG A 206 3.11 11.08 26.90
C ARG A 206 3.16 11.51 28.36
N GLU A 207 4.35 11.93 28.81
CA GLU A 207 4.59 12.40 30.19
C GLU A 207 3.73 13.63 30.51
N ALA A 208 3.66 14.59 29.60
CA ALA A 208 2.81 15.78 29.78
C ALA A 208 1.32 15.41 29.97
N ALA A 209 0.81 14.47 29.17
CA ALA A 209 -0.58 14.03 29.30
C ALA A 209 -0.80 13.25 30.61
N TYR A 210 0.14 12.39 31.04
CA TYR A 210 0.07 11.71 32.34
C TYR A 210 0.16 12.71 33.51
N GLY A 211 1.01 13.74 33.38
CA GLY A 211 1.13 14.81 34.41
C GLY A 211 -0.15 15.60 34.61
N LEU A 212 -1.04 15.66 33.63
CA LEU A 212 -2.38 16.24 33.69
C LEU A 212 -3.44 15.25 34.26
N GLY A 213 -3.05 14.05 34.66
CA GLY A 213 -3.93 13.04 35.19
C GLY A 213 -4.67 12.19 34.14
N ALA A 214 -4.25 12.22 32.86
CA ALA A 214 -4.89 11.44 31.83
C ALA A 214 -4.66 9.93 32.03
N THR A 215 -5.69 9.13 31.72
CA THR A 215 -5.62 7.67 31.67
C THR A 215 -4.82 7.18 30.48
N ARG A 216 -4.37 5.92 30.48
CA ARG A 216 -3.65 5.32 29.33
C ARG A 216 -4.38 5.48 28.00
N TRP A 217 -5.69 5.30 28.00
CA TRP A 217 -6.52 5.48 26.81
C TRP A 217 -6.51 6.93 26.31
N GLU A 218 -6.66 7.89 27.22
CA GLU A 218 -6.65 9.31 26.89
C GLU A 218 -5.28 9.75 26.36
N VAL A 219 -4.18 9.30 26.97
CA VAL A 219 -2.81 9.54 26.48
C VAL A 219 -2.65 8.99 25.06
N THR A 220 -3.05 7.74 24.83
CA THR A 220 -2.98 7.13 23.49
C THR A 220 -3.79 7.91 22.48
N ARG A 221 -5.02 8.30 22.81
CA ARG A 221 -5.92 9.01 21.89
C ARG A 221 -5.49 10.45 21.62
N ILE A 222 -5.19 11.21 22.68
CA ILE A 222 -4.97 12.66 22.60
C ILE A 222 -3.53 13.01 22.26
N ALA A 223 -2.56 12.36 22.87
CA ALA A 223 -1.15 12.64 22.67
C ALA A 223 -0.56 11.82 21.50
N VAL A 224 -0.70 10.49 21.54
CA VAL A 224 -0.01 9.60 20.59
C VAL A 224 -0.69 9.62 19.21
N LEU A 225 -1.97 9.25 19.11
CA LEU A 225 -2.67 9.16 17.83
C LEU A 225 -2.84 10.53 17.17
N SER A 226 -3.08 11.59 17.93
CA SER A 226 -3.20 12.95 17.38
C SER A 226 -1.90 13.44 16.78
N TYR A 227 -0.76 13.15 17.39
CA TYR A 227 0.56 13.47 16.84
C TYR A 227 0.88 12.62 15.61
N ALA A 228 0.62 11.32 15.69
CA ALA A 228 0.97 10.32 14.67
C ALA A 228 0.04 10.33 13.45
N LYS A 229 -1.13 10.99 13.49
CA LYS A 229 -2.20 10.86 12.47
C LYS A 229 -1.73 11.01 11.02
N ARG A 230 -0.84 11.98 10.74
CA ARG A 230 -0.30 12.18 9.37
C ARG A 230 0.54 11.01 8.90
N GLY A 231 1.39 10.51 9.77
CA GLY A 231 2.21 9.33 9.49
C GLY A 231 1.35 8.08 9.30
N LEU A 232 0.35 7.86 10.18
CA LEU A 232 -0.59 6.74 10.07
C LEU A 232 -1.35 6.76 8.73
N CYS A 233 -1.78 7.95 8.27
CA CYS A 233 -2.35 8.08 6.93
C CYS A 233 -1.32 7.71 5.84
N GLY A 234 -0.04 8.06 6.01
CA GLY A 234 1.03 7.62 5.11
C GLY A 234 1.18 6.10 5.05
N ALA A 235 1.07 5.40 6.19
CA ALA A 235 1.07 3.94 6.25
C ALA A 235 -0.12 3.33 5.48
N VAL A 236 -1.30 3.95 5.57
CA VAL A 236 -2.50 3.52 4.83
C VAL A 236 -2.31 3.71 3.32
N ILE A 237 -1.71 4.84 2.87
CA ILE A 237 -1.41 5.04 1.45
C ILE A 237 -0.44 4.00 0.93
N LEU A 238 0.58 3.64 1.70
CA LEU A 238 1.51 2.58 1.33
C LEU A 238 0.78 1.24 1.15
N GLY A 239 -0.13 0.91 2.07
CA GLY A 239 -1.01 -0.26 1.95
C GLY A 239 -1.92 -0.20 0.73
N LEU A 240 -2.50 0.97 0.41
CA LEU A 240 -3.33 1.18 -0.77
C LEU A 240 -2.54 0.95 -2.07
N GLY A 241 -1.33 1.49 -2.18
CA GLY A 241 -0.47 1.27 -3.35
C GLY A 241 -0.22 -0.21 -3.60
N ARG A 242 0.02 -0.99 -2.53
CA ARG A 242 0.14 -2.45 -2.65
C ARG A 242 -1.17 -3.13 -3.04
N ALA A 243 -2.29 -2.71 -2.47
CA ALA A 243 -3.61 -3.27 -2.78
C ALA A 243 -4.00 -3.10 -4.25
N LEU A 244 -3.75 -1.92 -4.83
CA LEU A 244 -4.07 -1.61 -6.24
C LEU A 244 -3.24 -2.43 -7.23
N GLY A 245 -1.98 -2.75 -6.87
CA GLY A 245 -1.06 -3.50 -7.73
C GLY A 245 -1.05 -5.01 -7.48
N GLU A 246 -1.88 -5.55 -6.57
CA GLU A 246 -1.87 -6.98 -6.28
C GLU A 246 -2.43 -7.77 -7.46
N THR A 247 -1.64 -8.72 -7.91
CA THR A 247 -1.89 -9.45 -9.15
C THR A 247 -2.21 -10.92 -8.88
N MET A 248 -1.21 -11.70 -8.41
CA MET A 248 -1.27 -13.16 -8.37
C MET A 248 -2.30 -13.70 -7.39
N ALA A 249 -2.32 -13.20 -6.15
CA ALA A 249 -3.29 -13.67 -5.18
C ALA A 249 -4.72 -13.33 -5.59
N VAL A 250 -4.93 -12.16 -6.19
CA VAL A 250 -6.26 -11.71 -6.66
C VAL A 250 -6.73 -12.54 -7.83
N THR A 251 -5.90 -12.76 -8.86
CA THR A 251 -6.24 -13.57 -10.03
C THR A 251 -6.80 -14.96 -9.63
N MET A 252 -6.25 -15.54 -8.58
CA MET A 252 -6.66 -16.88 -8.13
C MET A 252 -8.01 -16.90 -7.42
N VAL A 253 -8.45 -15.82 -6.79
CA VAL A 253 -9.64 -15.84 -5.89
C VAL A 253 -10.78 -14.95 -6.34
N ILE A 254 -10.59 -14.05 -7.32
CA ILE A 254 -11.61 -13.07 -7.74
C ILE A 254 -12.63 -13.65 -8.72
N GLY A 255 -12.23 -14.68 -9.52
CA GLY A 255 -13.08 -15.37 -10.47
C GLY A 255 -13.00 -14.91 -11.91
N ASN A 256 -12.22 -13.87 -12.22
CA ASN A 256 -11.77 -13.41 -13.55
C ASN A 256 -12.93 -13.24 -14.57
N ARG A 257 -14.02 -12.57 -14.16
CA ARG A 257 -15.14 -12.21 -15.04
C ARG A 257 -15.19 -10.71 -15.25
N PRO A 258 -15.16 -10.24 -16.51
CA PRO A 258 -15.21 -8.82 -16.87
C PRO A 258 -16.64 -8.26 -16.77
N GLU A 259 -17.29 -8.44 -15.61
CA GLU A 259 -18.67 -8.02 -15.36
C GLU A 259 -18.73 -7.07 -14.16
N ILE A 260 -19.64 -6.08 -14.25
CA ILE A 260 -19.92 -5.17 -13.14
C ILE A 260 -21.17 -5.67 -12.42
N ALA A 261 -20.99 -6.22 -11.22
CA ALA A 261 -22.09 -6.68 -10.39
C ALA A 261 -22.23 -5.80 -9.14
N ALA A 262 -23.46 -5.52 -8.72
CA ALA A 262 -23.70 -4.82 -7.46
C ALA A 262 -23.35 -5.68 -6.24
N SER A 263 -23.30 -7.00 -6.40
CA SER A 263 -23.02 -7.94 -5.32
C SER A 263 -21.51 -8.16 -5.16
N LEU A 264 -21.02 -8.02 -3.94
CA LEU A 264 -19.62 -8.34 -3.57
C LEU A 264 -19.34 -9.85 -3.56
N LEU A 265 -20.40 -10.68 -3.57
CA LEU A 265 -20.30 -12.14 -3.66
C LEU A 265 -20.15 -12.62 -5.11
N ALA A 266 -20.36 -11.73 -6.08
CA ALA A 266 -20.15 -12.02 -7.49
C ALA A 266 -18.64 -12.04 -7.85
N PRO A 267 -18.24 -12.84 -8.85
CA PRO A 267 -16.93 -12.74 -9.46
C PRO A 267 -16.68 -11.36 -10.05
N GLY A 268 -15.43 -10.97 -10.14
CA GLY A 268 -15.00 -9.73 -10.78
C GLY A 268 -13.65 -9.90 -11.47
N TYR A 269 -13.05 -8.79 -11.89
CA TYR A 269 -11.73 -8.78 -12.51
C TYR A 269 -11.02 -7.46 -12.20
N THR A 270 -9.72 -7.50 -11.90
CA THR A 270 -8.93 -6.28 -11.65
C THR A 270 -8.01 -5.95 -12.83
N LEU A 271 -7.57 -4.70 -12.93
CA LEU A 271 -6.62 -4.24 -13.95
C LEU A 271 -5.31 -5.06 -13.93
N ALA A 272 -4.78 -5.37 -12.75
CA ALA A 272 -3.55 -6.16 -12.63
C ALA A 272 -3.78 -7.63 -12.98
N SER A 273 -4.93 -8.20 -12.57
CA SER A 273 -5.21 -9.62 -12.80
C SER A 273 -5.52 -9.94 -14.27
N VAL A 274 -6.19 -9.03 -15.00
CA VAL A 274 -6.43 -9.26 -16.45
C VAL A 274 -5.12 -9.25 -17.23
N ILE A 275 -4.18 -8.35 -16.92
CA ILE A 275 -2.87 -8.34 -17.58
C ILE A 275 -2.15 -9.66 -17.33
N ALA A 276 -2.10 -10.14 -16.08
CA ALA A 276 -1.40 -11.38 -15.73
C ALA A 276 -2.01 -12.63 -16.37
N ASN A 277 -3.33 -12.65 -16.51
CA ASN A 277 -4.05 -13.80 -17.02
C ASN A 277 -4.07 -13.86 -18.56
N GLU A 278 -4.25 -12.72 -19.22
CA GLU A 278 -4.54 -12.67 -20.65
C GLU A 278 -3.34 -12.25 -21.50
N PHE A 279 -2.25 -11.74 -20.91
CA PHE A 279 -1.10 -11.26 -21.68
C PHE A 279 -0.43 -12.39 -22.51
N THR A 280 -0.38 -13.60 -21.99
CA THR A 280 0.18 -14.77 -22.68
C THR A 280 -0.77 -15.37 -23.72
N GLU A 281 -2.05 -15.05 -23.64
CA GLU A 281 -3.09 -15.52 -24.55
C GLU A 281 -3.36 -14.55 -25.70
N ALA A 282 -2.83 -13.33 -25.61
CA ALA A 282 -3.05 -12.29 -26.62
C ALA A 282 -2.36 -12.64 -27.94
N THR A 283 -3.15 -12.98 -28.95
CA THR A 283 -2.69 -13.44 -30.27
C THR A 283 -2.69 -12.35 -31.35
N THR A 284 -3.48 -11.27 -31.14
CA THR A 284 -3.56 -10.16 -32.11
C THR A 284 -2.89 -8.91 -31.57
N ASP A 285 -2.37 -8.08 -32.48
CA ASP A 285 -1.75 -6.80 -32.12
C ASP A 285 -2.71 -5.86 -31.42
N MET A 286 -4.01 -5.91 -31.79
CA MET A 286 -5.06 -5.12 -31.15
C MET A 286 -5.30 -5.57 -29.70
N TYR A 287 -5.30 -6.88 -29.46
CA TYR A 287 -5.47 -7.43 -28.11
C TYR A 287 -4.28 -7.05 -27.21
N LEU A 288 -3.04 -7.23 -27.71
CA LEU A 288 -1.85 -6.77 -27.01
C LEU A 288 -1.90 -5.27 -26.71
N SER A 289 -2.30 -4.46 -27.70
CA SER A 289 -2.42 -3.01 -27.51
C SER A 289 -3.48 -2.64 -26.47
N ALA A 290 -4.61 -3.36 -26.42
CA ALA A 290 -5.62 -3.17 -25.38
C ALA A 290 -5.09 -3.53 -23.98
N LEU A 291 -4.28 -4.58 -23.84
CA LEU A 291 -3.65 -4.93 -22.55
C LEU A 291 -2.58 -3.90 -22.14
N PHE A 292 -1.83 -3.32 -23.08
CA PHE A 292 -0.96 -2.18 -22.78
C PHE A 292 -1.77 -0.95 -22.33
N GLU A 293 -2.94 -0.71 -22.92
CA GLU A 293 -3.84 0.37 -22.49
C GLU A 293 -4.40 0.12 -21.10
N ILE A 294 -4.78 -1.12 -20.75
CA ILE A 294 -5.12 -1.51 -19.37
C ILE A 294 -3.96 -1.21 -18.41
N GLY A 295 -2.72 -1.52 -18.80
CA GLY A 295 -1.54 -1.17 -17.99
C GLY A 295 -1.37 0.33 -17.78
N LEU A 296 -1.61 1.13 -18.85
CA LEU A 296 -1.58 2.59 -18.77
C LEU A 296 -2.69 3.12 -17.85
N VAL A 297 -3.90 2.54 -17.91
CA VAL A 297 -5.02 2.87 -17.02
C VAL A 297 -4.67 2.54 -15.57
N LEU A 298 -4.08 1.36 -15.29
CA LEU A 298 -3.62 0.99 -13.96
C LEU A 298 -2.59 1.99 -13.42
N PHE A 299 -1.64 2.38 -14.25
CA PHE A 299 -0.65 3.39 -13.91
C PHE A 299 -1.31 4.73 -13.57
N GLY A 300 -2.26 5.19 -14.40
CA GLY A 300 -3.04 6.41 -14.19
C GLY A 300 -3.90 6.36 -12.91
N VAL A 301 -4.63 5.27 -12.70
CA VAL A 301 -5.46 5.04 -11.49
C VAL A 301 -4.58 5.05 -10.23
N THR A 302 -3.42 4.40 -10.27
CA THR A 302 -2.48 4.36 -9.14
C THR A 302 -1.95 5.75 -8.81
N ILE A 303 -1.55 6.54 -9.81
CA ILE A 303 -1.10 7.93 -9.61
C ILE A 303 -2.24 8.77 -9.03
N LEU A 304 -3.42 8.71 -9.65
CA LEU A 304 -4.57 9.50 -9.23
C LEU A 304 -4.98 9.22 -7.79
N THR A 305 -5.09 7.94 -7.43
CA THR A 305 -5.46 7.53 -6.06
C THR A 305 -4.40 7.95 -5.03
N ASN A 306 -3.11 7.86 -5.37
CA ASN A 306 -2.03 8.35 -4.50
C ASN A 306 -2.07 9.88 -4.34
N ILE A 307 -2.30 10.63 -5.41
CA ILE A 307 -2.45 12.09 -5.33
C ILE A 307 -3.66 12.47 -4.47
N LEU A 308 -4.81 11.86 -4.70
CA LEU A 308 -6.03 12.10 -3.91
C LEU A 308 -5.81 11.78 -2.43
N ALA A 309 -5.16 10.68 -2.13
CA ALA A 309 -4.83 10.29 -0.76
C ALA A 309 -3.85 11.29 -0.10
N GLN A 310 -2.83 11.77 -0.81
CA GLN A 310 -1.92 12.79 -0.29
C GLN A 310 -2.60 14.14 -0.07
N LEU A 311 -3.49 14.55 -0.97
CA LEU A 311 -4.31 15.76 -0.81
C LEU A 311 -5.18 15.66 0.45
N LEU A 312 -5.82 14.50 0.65
CA LEU A 312 -6.63 14.26 1.84
C LEU A 312 -5.80 14.39 3.14
N ILE A 313 -4.57 13.87 3.16
CA ILE A 313 -3.66 14.04 4.31
C ILE A 313 -3.31 15.51 4.53
N SER A 314 -3.05 16.27 3.46
CA SER A 314 -2.69 17.66 3.59
C SER A 314 -3.81 18.51 4.23
N THR A 315 -5.07 18.15 4.03
CA THR A 315 -6.24 18.80 4.62
C THR A 315 -6.47 18.40 6.09
N ILE A 316 -6.21 17.15 6.46
CA ILE A 316 -6.37 16.64 7.85
C ILE A 316 -5.30 17.22 8.78
N GLY A 317 -4.16 17.62 8.25
CA GLY A 317 -3.08 18.22 9.01
C GLY A 317 -3.18 19.73 9.01
N GLY A 318 -3.66 20.37 10.09
CA GLY A 318 -3.58 21.82 10.29
C GLY A 318 -2.17 22.41 10.09
N PRO A 319 -1.99 23.74 10.15
CA PRO A 319 -0.78 24.43 9.71
C PRO A 319 0.49 23.87 10.35
N ARG A 320 1.51 23.72 9.53
CA ARG A 320 2.84 23.18 9.87
C ARG A 320 3.41 23.84 11.12
N ALA A 321 3.58 23.10 12.21
CA ALA A 321 4.50 23.44 13.29
C ALA A 321 5.96 23.23 12.82
N SER A 322 6.36 23.87 11.71
CA SER A 322 7.72 23.77 11.17
C SER A 322 8.45 25.14 11.19
N ARG A 323 8.24 25.94 12.25
CA ARG A 323 9.02 27.18 12.47
C ARG A 323 9.31 27.42 13.95
N ALA A 324 9.83 26.44 14.65
CA ALA A 324 10.31 26.66 16.01
C ALA A 324 11.48 25.72 16.36
N VAL A 325 12.48 25.65 15.50
CA VAL A 325 13.87 25.30 15.86
C VAL A 325 14.74 25.89 14.73
N GLN A 326 15.10 27.14 14.85
CA GLN A 326 16.33 27.73 14.33
C GLN A 326 17.01 28.45 15.49
#